data_ab968a6e74afa9bd9a5a9a055958119a
#
_entry.id   ab968a6e74afa9bd9a5a9a055958119a
#
_cell.length_a   1.000
_cell.length_b   1.000
_cell.length_c   1.000
_cell.angle_alpha   90.00
_cell.angle_beta   90.00
_cell.angle_gamma   90.00
#
_symmetry.space_group_name_H-M   'P 1'
#
loop_
_entity.id
_entity.type
_entity.pdbx_description
1 polymer ?
#
loop_
_entity_poly.entity_id
_entity_poly.type
_entity_poly.pdbx_seq_one_letter_code
_entity_poly.pdbx_strand_id
1 'polypeptide(L)'
;MYNFLNQKEYLLWLEKNEKPFEEHPQFDYNPLISICIPVYNVERKYLAECLDSILNQTYQNFEICLSNDCSSLQETIDTLNEYEKKDSRIKVHHRKENGHISKATNDALNIASGEFIGLMDNDDLLARNALAECVAVLNKNKELDFIYTDEDKMDMKGLRRDPQF
;
A
#
# COMPACT_ATOMS: atom_id res chain seq x y z
N MET A 1 3.76 -21.99 10.18
CA MET A 1 4.93 -21.08 9.99
C MET A 1 5.79 -21.70 8.90
N TYR A 2 5.95 -21.02 7.77
CA TYR A 2 6.85 -21.48 6.70
C TYR A 2 8.29 -21.15 7.09
N ASN A 3 9.17 -22.13 7.05
CA ASN A 3 10.59 -21.93 7.36
C ASN A 3 11.40 -22.24 6.11
N PHE A 4 11.74 -21.20 5.32
CA PHE A 4 12.55 -21.36 4.13
C PHE A 4 14.04 -21.40 4.53
N LEU A 5 14.71 -22.47 4.13
CA LEU A 5 16.14 -22.65 4.40
C LEU A 5 17.01 -21.76 3.52
N ASN A 6 16.49 -21.35 2.34
CA ASN A 6 17.22 -20.52 1.39
C ASN A 6 16.29 -19.84 0.37
N GLN A 7 16.84 -18.85 -0.34
CA GLN A 7 16.16 -18.07 -1.38
C GLN A 7 15.50 -18.92 -2.48
N LYS A 8 16.15 -20.01 -2.90
CA LYS A 8 15.63 -20.88 -3.96
C LYS A 8 14.34 -21.58 -3.55
N GLU A 9 14.25 -22.04 -2.32
CA GLU A 9 13.04 -22.67 -1.78
C GLU A 9 11.88 -21.67 -1.71
N TYR A 10 12.17 -20.42 -1.32
CA TYR A 10 11.17 -19.37 -1.30
C TYR A 10 10.63 -19.07 -2.70
N LEU A 11 11.50 -18.90 -3.70
CA LEU A 11 11.06 -18.67 -5.09
C LEU A 11 10.21 -19.81 -5.65
N LEU A 12 10.58 -21.07 -5.36
CA LEU A 12 9.78 -22.24 -5.75
C LEU A 12 8.42 -22.26 -5.02
N TRP A 13 8.39 -21.79 -3.78
CA TRP A 13 7.14 -21.67 -3.03
C TRP A 13 6.23 -20.60 -3.64
N LEU A 14 6.77 -19.43 -4.00
CA LEU A 14 6.02 -18.38 -4.69
C LEU A 14 5.42 -18.88 -6.00
N GLU A 15 6.23 -19.53 -6.84
CA GLU A 15 5.78 -20.09 -8.13
C GLU A 15 4.62 -21.08 -7.96
N LYS A 16 4.64 -21.87 -6.89
CA LYS A 16 3.62 -22.87 -6.60
C LYS A 16 2.37 -22.30 -5.95
N ASN A 17 2.49 -21.27 -5.11
CA ASN A 17 1.42 -20.83 -4.20
C ASN A 17 0.84 -19.46 -4.57
N GLU A 18 1.60 -18.58 -5.26
CA GLU A 18 1.02 -17.38 -5.84
C GLU A 18 0.19 -17.76 -7.06
N LYS A 19 -1.11 -17.80 -6.86
CA LYS A 19 -2.04 -18.08 -7.94
C LYS A 19 -2.14 -16.87 -8.88
N PRO A 20 -2.27 -17.10 -10.21
CA PRO A 20 -2.71 -16.05 -11.10
C PRO A 20 -4.05 -15.50 -10.62
N PHE A 21 -4.22 -14.19 -10.77
CA PHE A 21 -5.43 -13.51 -10.35
C PHE A 21 -6.67 -14.11 -10.99
N GLU A 22 -7.59 -14.63 -10.17
CA GLU A 22 -8.99 -14.79 -10.56
C GLU A 22 -9.71 -13.45 -10.32
N GLU A 23 -10.65 -13.07 -11.22
CA GLU A 23 -11.53 -11.93 -11.03
C GLU A 23 -12.26 -12.07 -9.68
N HIS A 24 -12.40 -10.93 -8.99
CA HIS A 24 -12.86 -10.94 -7.61
C HIS A 24 -14.24 -11.54 -7.43
N PRO A 25 -14.46 -12.28 -6.33
CA PRO A 25 -15.80 -12.48 -5.84
C PRO A 25 -16.44 -11.12 -5.53
N GLN A 26 -17.74 -10.99 -5.79
CA GLN A 26 -18.51 -9.88 -5.25
C GLN A 26 -18.55 -10.08 -3.72
N PHE A 27 -18.11 -9.07 -3.00
CA PHE A 27 -18.17 -9.06 -1.55
C PHE A 27 -19.52 -8.47 -1.11
N ASP A 28 -20.18 -9.10 -0.15
CA ASP A 28 -21.41 -8.55 0.47
C ASP A 28 -21.10 -7.32 1.32
N TYR A 29 -19.94 -7.33 1.97
CA TYR A 29 -19.41 -6.23 2.76
C TYR A 29 -18.21 -5.61 2.04
N ASN A 30 -18.36 -4.34 1.66
CA ASN A 30 -17.40 -3.61 0.84
C ASN A 30 -16.96 -2.32 1.56
N PRO A 31 -16.14 -2.40 2.63
CA PRO A 31 -15.71 -1.21 3.37
C PRO A 31 -14.79 -0.34 2.52
N LEU A 32 -14.88 0.98 2.68
CA LEU A 32 -13.88 1.89 2.14
C LEU A 32 -12.58 1.73 2.93
N ILE A 33 -11.46 1.52 2.22
CA ILE A 33 -10.12 1.40 2.82
C ILE A 33 -9.33 2.66 2.49
N SER A 34 -8.83 3.38 3.50
CA SER A 34 -7.91 4.50 3.31
C SER A 34 -6.47 4.03 3.47
N ILE A 35 -5.67 4.14 2.40
CA ILE A 35 -4.24 3.85 2.47
C ILE A 35 -3.51 5.14 2.81
N CYS A 36 -2.94 5.20 4.02
CA CYS A 36 -2.27 6.37 4.57
C CYS A 36 -0.75 6.25 4.41
N ILE A 37 -0.15 7.20 3.70
CA ILE A 37 1.25 7.17 3.29
C ILE A 37 1.93 8.49 3.66
N PRO A 38 2.88 8.50 4.60
CA PRO A 38 3.77 9.63 4.82
C PRO A 38 4.80 9.71 3.70
N VAL A 39 5.04 10.91 3.15
CA VAL A 39 5.96 11.10 2.03
C VAL A 39 7.00 12.16 2.37
N TYR A 40 8.30 11.83 2.23
CA TYR A 40 9.37 12.78 2.39
C TYR A 40 10.57 12.48 1.49
N ASN A 41 10.86 13.39 0.53
CA ASN A 41 12.04 13.33 -0.35
C ASN A 41 12.31 11.97 -0.99
N VAL A 42 11.27 11.31 -1.49
CA VAL A 42 11.35 10.05 -2.22
C VAL A 42 11.53 10.31 -3.72
N GLU A 43 12.37 9.54 -4.39
CA GLU A 43 12.56 9.62 -5.83
C GLU A 43 11.26 9.27 -6.57
N ARG A 44 11.02 9.96 -7.71
CA ARG A 44 9.83 9.74 -8.53
C ARG A 44 9.56 8.26 -8.83
N LYS A 45 10.63 7.50 -9.15
CA LYS A 45 10.50 6.10 -9.51
C LYS A 45 9.79 5.30 -8.43
N TYR A 46 10.25 5.39 -7.20
CA TYR A 46 9.71 4.59 -6.09
C TYR A 46 8.30 5.04 -5.71
N LEU A 47 8.07 6.35 -5.63
CA LEU A 47 6.75 6.88 -5.33
C LEU A 47 5.72 6.49 -6.41
N ALA A 48 6.10 6.53 -7.68
CA ALA A 48 5.23 6.13 -8.78
C ALA A 48 4.93 4.62 -8.74
N GLU A 49 5.94 3.78 -8.52
CA GLU A 49 5.75 2.32 -8.38
C GLU A 49 4.83 1.99 -7.19
N CYS A 50 5.01 2.67 -6.06
CA CYS A 50 4.15 2.55 -4.88
C CYS A 50 2.69 2.88 -5.22
N LEU A 51 2.43 4.08 -5.75
CA LEU A 51 1.08 4.55 -6.09
C LEU A 51 0.43 3.69 -7.18
N ASP A 52 1.18 3.29 -8.21
CA ASP A 52 0.67 2.42 -9.26
C ASP A 52 0.30 1.03 -8.71
N SER A 53 1.04 0.50 -7.72
CA SER A 53 0.72 -0.77 -7.08
C SER A 53 -0.63 -0.74 -6.36
N ILE A 54 -0.97 0.42 -5.76
CA ILE A 54 -2.26 0.62 -5.09
C ILE A 54 -3.37 0.87 -6.12
N LEU A 55 -3.13 1.69 -7.13
CA LEU A 55 -4.13 1.96 -8.18
C LEU A 55 -4.49 0.71 -8.98
N ASN A 56 -3.58 -0.25 -9.10
CA ASN A 56 -3.77 -1.54 -9.77
C ASN A 56 -4.37 -2.63 -8.86
N GLN A 57 -4.77 -2.30 -7.63
CA GLN A 57 -5.45 -3.26 -6.76
C GLN A 57 -6.73 -3.76 -7.42
N THR A 58 -7.03 -5.01 -7.16
CA THR A 58 -8.22 -5.64 -7.68
C THR A 58 -9.48 -5.23 -6.90
N TYR A 59 -9.37 -4.93 -5.61
CA TYR A 59 -10.41 -4.26 -4.84
C TYR A 59 -10.37 -2.76 -5.10
N GLN A 60 -11.50 -2.16 -5.54
CA GLN A 60 -11.53 -0.79 -6.04
C GLN A 60 -12.13 0.23 -5.05
N ASN A 61 -12.74 -0.22 -3.94
CA ASN A 61 -13.30 0.70 -2.95
C ASN A 61 -12.25 1.13 -1.93
N PHE A 62 -11.29 1.92 -2.40
CA PHE A 62 -10.22 2.49 -1.58
C PHE A 62 -9.99 3.96 -1.92
N GLU A 63 -9.28 4.64 -1.05
CA GLU A 63 -8.69 5.95 -1.28
C GLU A 63 -7.22 5.95 -0.83
N ILE A 64 -6.43 6.89 -1.36
CA ILE A 64 -5.01 7.06 -1.01
C ILE A 64 -4.86 8.43 -0.34
N CYS A 65 -4.43 8.43 0.90
CA CYS A 65 -4.24 9.62 1.73
C CYS A 65 -2.74 9.86 1.91
N LEU A 66 -2.19 10.82 1.16
CA LEU A 66 -0.77 11.15 1.16
C LEU A 66 -0.51 12.38 2.03
N SER A 67 0.50 12.33 2.87
CA SER A 67 0.98 13.50 3.59
C SER A 67 2.42 13.80 3.22
N ASN A 68 2.62 14.85 2.44
CA ASN A 68 3.94 15.37 2.09
C ASN A 68 4.53 16.13 3.27
N ASP A 69 5.53 15.58 3.94
CA ASP A 69 6.17 16.14 5.13
C ASP A 69 7.19 17.24 4.79
N CYS A 70 6.75 18.24 4.01
CA CYS A 70 7.57 19.36 3.56
C CYS A 70 8.79 18.90 2.74
N SER A 71 8.57 18.06 1.74
CA SER A 71 9.65 17.64 0.83
C SER A 71 10.28 18.81 0.13
N SER A 72 11.61 18.81 0.02
CA SER A 72 12.42 19.76 -0.74
C SER A 72 12.78 19.24 -2.14
N LEU A 73 12.63 17.92 -2.36
CA LEU A 73 12.90 17.29 -3.65
C LEU A 73 11.73 17.58 -4.61
N GLN A 74 12.02 18.34 -5.68
CA GLN A 74 10.97 18.82 -6.61
C GLN A 74 10.23 17.65 -7.29
N GLU A 75 10.94 16.60 -7.68
CA GLU A 75 10.31 15.43 -8.31
C GLU A 75 9.29 14.73 -7.41
N THR A 76 9.49 14.71 -6.08
CA THR A 76 8.50 14.20 -5.12
C THR A 76 7.22 15.04 -5.19
N ILE A 77 7.36 16.38 -5.14
CA ILE A 77 6.24 17.32 -5.18
C ILE A 77 5.48 17.20 -6.50
N ASP A 78 6.22 17.15 -7.61
CA ASP A 78 5.63 17.05 -8.95
C ASP A 78 4.87 15.73 -9.12
N THR A 79 5.42 14.62 -8.62
CA THR A 79 4.77 13.30 -8.66
C THR A 79 3.46 13.31 -7.85
N LEU A 80 3.47 13.85 -6.65
CA LEU A 80 2.25 13.95 -5.82
C LEU A 80 1.16 14.76 -6.54
N ASN A 81 1.51 15.93 -7.09
CA ASN A 81 0.59 16.78 -7.82
C ASN A 81 0.05 16.15 -9.12
N GLU A 82 0.87 15.33 -9.79
CA GLU A 82 0.48 14.58 -10.97
C GLU A 82 -0.55 13.50 -10.61
N TYR A 83 -0.27 12.69 -9.60
CA TYR A 83 -1.13 11.58 -9.21
C TYR A 83 -2.45 12.05 -8.60
N GLU A 84 -2.47 13.13 -7.81
CA GLU A 84 -3.69 13.73 -7.30
C GLU A 84 -4.64 14.19 -8.42
N LYS A 85 -4.09 14.71 -9.52
CA LYS A 85 -4.88 15.08 -10.71
C LYS A 85 -5.31 13.90 -11.55
N LYS A 86 -4.54 12.81 -11.54
CA LYS A 86 -4.77 11.60 -12.34
C LYS A 86 -5.94 10.76 -11.83
N ASP A 87 -6.12 10.67 -10.51
CA ASP A 87 -7.16 9.82 -9.90
C ASP A 87 -7.80 10.52 -8.69
N SER A 88 -9.11 10.68 -8.73
CA SER A 88 -9.89 11.36 -7.69
C SER A 88 -9.90 10.67 -6.33
N ARG A 89 -9.44 9.43 -6.25
CA ARG A 89 -9.27 8.69 -4.99
C ARG A 89 -8.02 9.10 -4.24
N ILE A 90 -7.12 9.88 -4.86
CA ILE A 90 -5.88 10.36 -4.26
C ILE A 90 -6.11 11.72 -3.64
N LYS A 91 -5.76 11.85 -2.37
CA LYS A 91 -5.80 13.08 -1.58
C LYS A 91 -4.40 13.40 -1.09
N VAL A 92 -3.93 14.63 -1.28
CA VAL A 92 -2.60 15.06 -0.86
C VAL A 92 -2.69 16.19 0.14
N HIS A 93 -2.12 16.01 1.33
CA HIS A 93 -1.87 17.06 2.30
C HIS A 93 -0.42 17.51 2.24
N HIS A 94 -0.17 18.81 2.02
CA HIS A 94 1.17 19.38 2.02
C HIS A 94 1.42 20.11 3.33
N ARG A 95 2.36 19.59 4.14
CA ARG A 95 2.79 20.21 5.38
C ARG A 95 3.65 21.46 5.10
N LYS A 96 3.59 22.44 6.00
CA LYS A 96 4.41 23.67 5.91
C LYS A 96 5.80 23.50 6.51
N GLU A 97 5.99 22.51 7.37
CA GLU A 97 7.24 22.19 8.05
C GLU A 97 7.39 20.67 8.18
N ASN A 98 8.63 20.20 8.21
CA ASN A 98 8.91 18.79 8.46
C ASN A 98 8.55 18.41 9.90
N GLY A 99 7.79 17.36 10.09
CA GLY A 99 7.33 16.88 11.39
C GLY A 99 7.67 15.42 11.65
N HIS A 100 8.46 14.83 10.77
CA HIS A 100 8.82 13.42 10.78
C HIS A 100 7.61 12.49 10.57
N ILE A 101 7.92 11.19 10.42
CA ILE A 101 6.96 10.16 10.03
C ILE A 101 5.66 10.18 10.85
N SER A 102 5.75 10.30 12.17
CA SER A 102 4.56 10.21 13.04
C SER A 102 3.56 11.34 12.79
N LYS A 103 4.04 12.60 12.60
CA LYS A 103 3.13 13.71 12.31
C LYS A 103 2.58 13.61 10.88
N ALA A 104 3.40 13.22 9.92
CA ALA A 104 2.97 13.03 8.54
C ALA A 104 1.91 11.91 8.46
N THR A 105 2.11 10.78 9.15
CA THR A 105 1.11 9.71 9.22
C THR A 105 -0.19 10.20 9.85
N ASN A 106 -0.13 10.97 10.94
CA ASN A 106 -1.34 11.54 11.57
C ASN A 106 -2.08 12.50 10.63
N ASP A 107 -1.36 13.29 9.82
CA ASP A 107 -2.01 14.18 8.85
C ASP A 107 -2.64 13.40 7.68
N ALA A 108 -2.04 12.29 7.25
CA ALA A 108 -2.68 11.39 6.30
C ALA A 108 -3.95 10.74 6.89
N LEU A 109 -3.91 10.33 8.16
CA LEU A 109 -5.09 9.83 8.89
C LEU A 109 -6.19 10.88 9.02
N ASN A 110 -5.85 12.15 9.21
CA ASN A 110 -6.83 13.23 9.35
C ASN A 110 -7.64 13.51 8.08
N ILE A 111 -7.11 13.17 6.90
CA ILE A 111 -7.82 13.30 5.63
C ILE A 111 -8.47 12.00 5.15
N ALA A 112 -8.26 10.90 5.88
CA ALA A 112 -8.86 9.61 5.60
C ALA A 112 -10.34 9.59 5.96
N SER A 113 -11.14 8.90 5.16
CA SER A 113 -12.58 8.74 5.36
C SER A 113 -13.05 7.27 5.35
N GLY A 114 -12.11 6.34 5.16
CA GLY A 114 -12.39 4.91 5.14
C GLY A 114 -12.74 4.33 6.49
N GLU A 115 -13.47 3.23 6.46
CA GLU A 115 -13.81 2.45 7.65
C GLU A 115 -12.57 1.71 8.20
N PHE A 116 -11.66 1.32 7.31
CA PHE A 116 -10.37 0.72 7.65
C PHE A 116 -9.22 1.57 7.13
N ILE A 117 -8.13 1.53 7.88
CA ILE A 117 -6.90 2.25 7.55
C ILE A 117 -5.81 1.23 7.21
N GLY A 118 -5.20 1.35 6.04
CA GLY A 118 -3.95 0.72 5.69
C GLY A 118 -2.78 1.68 5.91
N LEU A 119 -1.74 1.27 6.61
CA LEU A 119 -0.51 2.04 6.75
C LEU A 119 0.53 1.47 5.79
N MET A 120 1.22 2.32 5.05
CA MET A 120 2.19 1.90 4.05
C MET A 120 3.29 2.94 3.90
N ASP A 121 4.51 2.51 3.65
CA ASP A 121 5.62 3.39 3.33
C ASP A 121 5.61 3.79 1.84
N ASN A 122 6.23 4.93 1.52
CA ASN A 122 6.13 5.57 0.20
C ASN A 122 6.98 4.91 -0.91
N ASP A 123 7.75 3.90 -0.56
CA ASP A 123 8.64 3.12 -1.44
C ASP A 123 8.34 1.60 -1.41
N ASP A 124 7.26 1.21 -0.72
CA ASP A 124 6.76 -0.16 -0.69
C ASP A 124 5.75 -0.45 -1.81
N LEU A 125 5.50 -1.73 -2.07
CA LEU A 125 4.56 -2.20 -3.09
C LEU A 125 3.52 -3.14 -2.48
N LEU A 126 2.26 -2.95 -2.85
CA LEU A 126 1.20 -3.90 -2.53
C LEU A 126 1.08 -4.98 -3.62
N ALA A 127 1.00 -6.23 -3.22
CA ALA A 127 0.57 -7.30 -4.11
C ALA A 127 -0.83 -6.97 -4.66
N ARG A 128 -1.06 -7.28 -5.94
CA ARG A 128 -2.25 -6.87 -6.69
C ARG A 128 -3.59 -7.22 -6.02
N ASN A 129 -3.64 -8.26 -5.16
CA ASN A 129 -4.83 -8.72 -4.44
C ASN A 129 -4.84 -8.36 -2.95
N ALA A 130 -3.85 -7.64 -2.47
CA ALA A 130 -3.69 -7.42 -1.03
C ALA A 130 -4.96 -6.89 -0.36
N LEU A 131 -5.57 -5.84 -0.92
CA LEU A 131 -6.80 -5.28 -0.37
C LEU A 131 -7.98 -6.26 -0.46
N ALA A 132 -8.07 -7.01 -1.54
CA ALA A 132 -9.14 -7.99 -1.71
C ALA A 132 -9.04 -9.15 -0.74
N GLU A 133 -7.84 -9.63 -0.45
CA GLU A 133 -7.63 -10.67 0.56
C GLU A 133 -8.02 -10.17 1.95
N CYS A 134 -7.65 -8.93 2.30
CA CYS A 134 -8.10 -8.30 3.55
C CYS A 134 -9.63 -8.23 3.62
N VAL A 135 -10.29 -7.76 2.55
CA VAL A 135 -11.76 -7.68 2.49
C VAL A 135 -12.41 -9.07 2.54
N ALA A 136 -11.80 -10.08 1.93
CA ALA A 136 -12.27 -11.47 2.02
C ALA A 136 -12.26 -11.99 3.46
N VAL A 137 -11.23 -11.62 4.24
CA VAL A 137 -11.14 -11.97 5.66
C VAL A 137 -12.22 -11.24 6.46
N LEU A 138 -12.43 -9.94 6.22
CA LEU A 138 -13.48 -9.14 6.86
C LEU A 138 -14.90 -9.66 6.53
N ASN A 139 -15.12 -10.18 5.31
CA ASN A 139 -16.40 -10.80 4.96
C ASN A 139 -16.66 -12.11 5.71
N LYS A 140 -15.61 -12.84 6.10
CA LYS A 140 -15.71 -14.05 6.93
C LYS A 140 -15.94 -13.73 8.41
N ASN A 141 -15.37 -12.62 8.88
CA ASN A 141 -15.48 -12.19 10.26
C ASN A 141 -15.50 -10.65 10.36
N LYS A 142 -16.68 -10.09 10.54
CA LYS A 142 -16.92 -8.63 10.62
C LYS A 142 -16.51 -8.01 11.95
N GLU A 143 -16.18 -8.81 12.96
CA GLU A 143 -15.75 -8.35 14.29
C GLU A 143 -14.22 -8.09 14.36
N LEU A 144 -13.53 -8.21 13.22
CA LEU A 144 -12.09 -7.94 13.18
C LEU A 144 -11.81 -6.45 13.14
N ASP A 145 -11.01 -5.99 14.09
CA ASP A 145 -10.55 -4.61 14.19
C ASP A 145 -9.14 -4.41 13.62
N PHE A 146 -8.38 -5.50 13.51
CA PHE A 146 -6.98 -5.45 13.08
C PHE A 146 -6.60 -6.64 12.22
N ILE A 147 -5.94 -6.36 11.09
CA ILE A 147 -5.37 -7.36 10.18
C ILE A 147 -3.91 -6.97 9.93
N TYR A 148 -3.01 -7.93 10.00
CA TYR A 148 -1.64 -7.77 9.50
C TYR A 148 -1.40 -8.82 8.41
N THR A 149 -0.53 -8.50 7.48
CA THR A 149 -0.20 -9.35 6.34
C THR A 149 1.25 -9.82 6.43
N ASP A 150 1.52 -10.92 5.78
CA ASP A 150 2.89 -11.32 5.51
C ASP A 150 3.55 -10.32 4.56
N GLU A 151 4.87 -10.19 4.65
CA GLU A 151 5.66 -9.33 3.78
C GLU A 151 6.94 -10.03 3.31
N ASP A 152 7.53 -9.53 2.25
CA ASP A 152 8.87 -9.89 1.83
C ASP A 152 9.63 -8.65 1.31
N LYS A 153 10.91 -8.81 1.07
CA LYS A 153 11.74 -7.74 0.51
C LYS A 153 11.94 -7.95 -0.98
N MET A 154 11.96 -6.87 -1.72
CA MET A 154 12.25 -6.88 -3.14
C MET A 154 13.56 -6.11 -3.40
N ASP A 155 14.46 -6.69 -4.19
CA ASP A 155 15.66 -5.99 -4.61
C ASP A 155 15.40 -5.07 -5.83
N MET A 156 16.40 -4.26 -6.19
CA MET A 156 16.32 -3.32 -7.31
C MET A 156 16.07 -3.96 -8.69
N LYS A 157 16.15 -5.30 -8.79
CA LYS A 157 15.85 -6.07 -9.99
C LYS A 157 14.47 -6.72 -9.95
N GLY A 158 13.69 -6.48 -8.88
CA GLY A 158 12.38 -7.08 -8.67
C GLY A 158 12.44 -8.50 -8.11
N LEU A 159 13.59 -8.98 -7.64
CA LEU A 159 13.70 -10.31 -7.04
C LEU A 159 13.23 -10.26 -5.58
N ARG A 160 12.21 -11.05 -5.27
CA ARG A 160 11.63 -11.17 -3.93
C ARG A 160 12.47 -12.09 -3.05
N ARG A 161 12.63 -11.73 -1.78
CA ARG A 161 13.48 -12.44 -0.80
C ARG A 161 13.05 -12.14 0.63
N ASP A 162 13.66 -12.85 1.58
CA ASP A 162 13.54 -12.62 3.02
C ASP A 162 12.08 -12.49 3.51
N PRO A 163 11.21 -13.49 3.22
CA PRO A 163 9.81 -13.42 3.64
C PRO A 163 9.68 -13.40 5.16
N GLN A 164 8.72 -12.61 5.64
CA GLN A 164 8.35 -12.49 7.05
C GLN A 164 6.87 -12.87 7.21
N PHE A 165 6.58 -13.77 8.17
CA PHE A 165 5.26 -14.35 8.41
C PHE A 165 4.81 -14.13 9.86
#